data_48a4f7da7e7d1b50f70f67305865f99d
#
_entry.id   48a4f7da7e7d1b50f70f67305865f99d
#
_cell.length_a   1.000
_cell.length_b   1.000
_cell.length_c   1.000
_cell.angle_alpha   90.00
_cell.angle_beta   90.00
_cell.angle_gamma   90.00
#
_symmetry.space_group_name_H-M   'P 1'
#
loop_
_entity.id
_entity.type
_entity.pdbx_description
1 polymer ?
#
loop_
_entity_poly.entity_id
_entity_poly.type
_entity_poly.pdbx_seq_one_letter_code
_entity_poly.pdbx_strand_id
1 'polypeptide(L)'
;MDNRIVVVDDERDFLESVNRGLITAGYKNVFIEADPGKAAAVFEQGQQVDIALIDITMPEMDGIELLEIIKSTSPATECIMVTAVDEARTAIQCLKRGAYDYLVKPISKEDLVSSVNRAFERKRLLEILDLGKRRTLPKLVNQKAFSSIITKSTVVLRILKEAELHAASNIPILITGETGTGKELLSGAIHAASPRAGSVFTPVNMESLNASMFDAQFFGHTRGAFTGADQDQAGYLESSNNGTLFLDEIGNLPYELQGKLLRVLQDGEFIKIGTSTPRKVDVRFIAATNSDLDKMMDQNKFRKDLY
;
A
#
# COMPACT_ATOMS: atom_id res chain seq x y z
N MET A 1 2.55 -10.81 -3.21
CA MET A 1 2.93 -11.44 -1.92
C MET A 1 1.91 -12.50 -1.60
N ASP A 2 2.36 -13.61 -1.07
CA ASP A 2 1.47 -14.69 -0.61
C ASP A 2 0.95 -14.35 0.79
N ASN A 3 0.14 -13.30 0.87
CA ASN A 3 -0.44 -12.80 2.13
C ASN A 3 -1.32 -13.90 2.73
N ARG A 4 -0.86 -14.53 3.80
CA ARG A 4 -1.57 -15.64 4.45
C ARG A 4 -2.38 -15.11 5.63
N ILE A 5 -3.69 -15.28 5.55
CA ILE A 5 -4.66 -14.93 6.60
C ILE A 5 -5.21 -16.20 7.20
N VAL A 6 -5.26 -16.28 8.52
CA VAL A 6 -5.98 -17.33 9.26
C VAL A 6 -7.16 -16.71 9.98
N VAL A 7 -8.32 -17.34 9.89
CA VAL A 7 -9.52 -16.94 10.61
C VAL A 7 -9.91 -18.09 11.54
N VAL A 8 -10.05 -17.81 12.83
CA VAL A 8 -10.35 -18.79 13.87
C VAL A 8 -11.61 -18.37 14.60
N ASP A 9 -12.66 -19.21 14.53
CA ASP A 9 -13.96 -18.95 15.13
C ASP A 9 -14.74 -20.27 15.15
N ASP A 10 -15.41 -20.61 16.23
CA ASP A 10 -16.16 -21.88 16.35
C ASP A 10 -17.46 -21.87 15.53
N GLU A 11 -17.95 -20.69 15.15
CA GLU A 11 -19.14 -20.52 14.31
C GLU A 11 -18.82 -20.66 12.81
N ARG A 12 -19.14 -21.81 12.22
CA ARG A 12 -18.86 -22.10 10.79
C ARG A 12 -19.49 -21.09 9.84
N ASP A 13 -20.70 -20.64 10.10
CA ASP A 13 -21.40 -19.68 9.24
C ASP A 13 -20.66 -18.32 9.20
N PHE A 14 -20.10 -17.91 10.34
CA PHE A 14 -19.27 -16.72 10.44
C PHE A 14 -17.95 -16.90 9.67
N LEU A 15 -17.25 -18.02 9.86
CA LEU A 15 -16.04 -18.36 9.11
C LEU A 15 -16.23 -18.28 7.59
N GLU A 16 -17.33 -18.88 7.08
CA GLU A 16 -17.64 -18.84 5.66
C GLU A 16 -17.97 -17.43 5.16
N SER A 17 -18.65 -16.62 5.98
CA SER A 17 -18.99 -15.23 5.65
C SER A 17 -17.73 -14.38 5.54
N VAL A 18 -16.84 -14.45 6.54
CA VAL A 18 -15.55 -13.74 6.54
C VAL A 18 -14.68 -14.19 5.37
N ASN A 19 -14.58 -15.49 5.12
CA ASN A 19 -13.80 -16.05 4.00
C ASN A 19 -14.29 -15.49 2.65
N ARG A 20 -15.60 -15.52 2.40
CA ARG A 20 -16.20 -14.92 1.19
C ARG A 20 -15.90 -13.43 1.05
N GLY A 21 -16.00 -12.70 2.18
CA GLY A 21 -15.68 -11.27 2.23
C GLY A 21 -14.25 -10.97 1.82
N LEU A 22 -13.28 -11.70 2.39
CA LEU A 22 -11.86 -11.55 2.11
C LEU A 22 -11.49 -11.98 0.68
N ILE A 23 -12.00 -13.12 0.20
CA ILE A 23 -11.78 -13.58 -1.18
C ILE A 23 -12.32 -12.56 -2.18
N THR A 24 -13.52 -12.01 -1.94
CA THR A 24 -14.12 -10.99 -2.82
C THR A 24 -13.32 -9.68 -2.80
N ALA A 25 -12.63 -9.39 -1.70
CA ALA A 25 -11.71 -8.26 -1.59
C ALA A 25 -10.33 -8.51 -2.24
N GLY A 26 -10.10 -9.72 -2.79
CA GLY A 26 -8.89 -10.06 -3.54
C GLY A 26 -7.81 -10.82 -2.76
N TYR A 27 -8.05 -11.18 -1.51
CA TYR A 27 -7.15 -12.04 -0.73
C TYR A 27 -7.29 -13.50 -1.19
N LYS A 28 -6.17 -14.13 -1.58
CA LYS A 28 -6.18 -15.48 -2.19
C LYS A 28 -5.85 -16.60 -1.19
N ASN A 29 -5.10 -16.29 -0.14
CA ASN A 29 -4.59 -17.27 0.83
C ASN A 29 -5.27 -17.06 2.17
N VAL A 30 -6.55 -17.39 2.24
CA VAL A 30 -7.37 -17.34 3.46
C VAL A 30 -7.62 -18.77 3.92
N PHE A 31 -7.24 -19.07 5.17
CA PHE A 31 -7.46 -20.33 5.85
C PHE A 31 -8.46 -20.10 6.98
N ILE A 32 -9.45 -20.97 7.09
CA ILE A 32 -10.45 -20.93 8.14
C ILE A 32 -10.29 -22.17 9.02
N GLU A 33 -10.36 -22.01 10.32
CA GLU A 33 -10.28 -23.11 11.30
C GLU A 33 -11.28 -22.88 12.41
N ALA A 34 -12.08 -23.91 12.71
CA ALA A 34 -13.08 -23.87 13.76
C ALA A 34 -12.57 -24.36 15.12
N ASP A 35 -11.43 -25.00 15.14
CA ASP A 35 -10.81 -25.59 16.33
C ASP A 35 -9.58 -24.75 16.72
N PRO A 36 -9.62 -24.01 17.85
CA PRO A 36 -8.50 -23.17 18.27
C PRO A 36 -7.23 -23.97 18.58
N GLY A 37 -7.33 -25.22 19.01
CA GLY A 37 -6.17 -26.10 19.24
C GLY A 37 -5.45 -26.46 17.93
N LYS A 38 -6.20 -26.72 16.86
CA LYS A 38 -5.59 -26.93 15.52
C LYS A 38 -4.97 -25.64 14.98
N ALA A 39 -5.63 -24.50 15.20
CA ALA A 39 -5.05 -23.21 14.84
C ALA A 39 -3.75 -22.97 15.59
N ALA A 40 -3.65 -23.22 16.90
CA ALA A 40 -2.44 -23.11 17.69
C ALA A 40 -1.31 -23.99 17.12
N ALA A 41 -1.60 -25.24 16.76
CA ALA A 41 -0.62 -26.16 16.17
C ALA A 41 -0.01 -25.64 14.86
N VAL A 42 -0.74 -24.86 14.05
CA VAL A 42 -0.21 -24.22 12.82
C VAL A 42 0.95 -23.28 13.17
N PHE A 43 0.80 -22.48 14.23
CA PHE A 43 1.82 -21.53 14.68
C PHE A 43 3.00 -22.23 15.36
N GLU A 44 2.74 -23.25 16.18
CA GLU A 44 3.78 -24.04 16.85
C GLU A 44 4.66 -24.81 15.86
N GLN A 45 4.10 -25.25 14.72
CA GLN A 45 4.84 -25.87 13.62
C GLN A 45 5.65 -24.87 12.78
N GLY A 46 5.64 -23.57 13.14
CA GLY A 46 6.42 -22.54 12.47
C GLY A 46 5.88 -22.13 11.11
N GLN A 47 4.60 -22.40 10.82
CA GLN A 47 3.99 -21.89 9.59
C GLN A 47 3.88 -20.36 9.66
N GLN A 48 4.33 -19.73 8.59
CA GLN A 48 4.24 -18.25 8.51
C GLN A 48 2.81 -17.83 8.20
N VAL A 49 2.22 -17.07 9.12
CA VAL A 49 0.93 -16.42 8.98
C VAL A 49 1.15 -14.91 9.12
N ASP A 50 0.52 -14.13 8.26
CA ASP A 50 0.67 -12.67 8.29
C ASP A 50 -0.35 -12.02 9.22
N ILE A 51 -1.61 -12.44 9.11
CA ILE A 51 -2.71 -11.93 9.92
C ILE A 51 -3.50 -13.11 10.48
N ALA A 52 -3.88 -13.01 11.75
CA ALA A 52 -4.84 -13.91 12.40
C ALA A 52 -6.05 -13.09 12.85
N LEU A 53 -7.25 -13.46 12.36
CA LEU A 53 -8.52 -13.01 12.92
C LEU A 53 -8.98 -14.08 13.93
N ILE A 54 -9.24 -13.70 15.16
CA ILE A 54 -9.46 -14.66 16.26
C ILE A 54 -10.70 -14.25 17.04
N ASP A 55 -11.69 -15.12 17.09
CA ASP A 55 -12.81 -14.94 18.01
C ASP A 55 -12.34 -15.02 19.47
N ILE A 56 -12.90 -14.18 20.33
CA ILE A 56 -12.52 -14.16 21.74
C ILE A 56 -13.14 -15.35 22.45
N THR A 57 -14.40 -15.67 22.16
CA THR A 57 -15.19 -16.65 22.90
C THR A 57 -15.30 -17.95 22.12
N MET A 58 -14.40 -18.86 22.36
CA MET A 58 -14.40 -20.20 21.74
C MET A 58 -14.38 -21.29 22.82
N PRO A 59 -14.94 -22.49 22.54
CA PRO A 59 -14.85 -23.63 23.45
C PRO A 59 -13.41 -24.17 23.54
N GLU A 60 -13.08 -24.81 24.66
CA GLU A 60 -11.82 -25.49 24.98
C GLU A 60 -10.61 -24.54 25.17
N MET A 61 -10.37 -23.61 24.25
CA MET A 61 -9.31 -22.61 24.31
C MET A 61 -9.89 -21.26 23.88
N ASP A 62 -9.83 -20.26 24.73
CA ASP A 62 -10.32 -18.93 24.38
C ASP A 62 -9.34 -18.18 23.44
N GLY A 63 -9.85 -17.15 22.77
CA GLY A 63 -9.04 -16.37 21.82
C GLY A 63 -7.90 -15.62 22.46
N ILE A 64 -7.92 -15.38 23.78
CA ILE A 64 -6.83 -14.71 24.50
C ILE A 64 -5.67 -15.69 24.68
N GLU A 65 -5.95 -16.93 25.04
CA GLU A 65 -4.94 -18.00 25.15
C GLU A 65 -4.29 -18.23 23.76
N LEU A 66 -5.08 -18.31 22.70
CA LEU A 66 -4.58 -18.44 21.33
C LEU A 66 -3.71 -17.22 20.94
N LEU A 67 -4.11 -16.00 21.27
CA LEU A 67 -3.31 -14.79 21.06
C LEU A 67 -1.94 -14.90 21.74
N GLU A 68 -1.87 -15.36 22.98
CA GLU A 68 -0.61 -15.53 23.72
C GLU A 68 0.30 -16.57 23.08
N ILE A 69 -0.25 -17.69 22.61
CA ILE A 69 0.50 -18.72 21.86
C ILE A 69 1.06 -18.09 20.58
N ILE A 70 0.24 -17.38 19.80
CA ILE A 70 0.68 -16.77 18.55
C ILE A 70 1.78 -15.73 18.82
N LYS A 71 1.61 -14.86 19.82
CA LYS A 71 2.61 -13.83 20.13
C LYS A 71 3.92 -14.40 20.68
N SER A 72 3.90 -15.54 21.31
CA SER A 72 5.11 -16.24 21.77
C SER A 72 5.85 -16.99 20.64
N THR A 73 5.12 -17.63 19.72
CA THR A 73 5.68 -18.47 18.65
C THR A 73 5.94 -17.69 17.35
N SER A 74 5.04 -16.76 17.01
CA SER A 74 5.05 -15.97 15.78
C SER A 74 4.77 -14.49 16.05
N PRO A 75 5.65 -13.76 16.75
CA PRO A 75 5.40 -12.37 17.20
C PRO A 75 5.16 -11.39 16.05
N ALA A 76 5.58 -11.74 14.83
CA ALA A 76 5.38 -10.93 13.62
C ALA A 76 3.97 -11.08 13.00
N THR A 77 3.15 -12.02 13.49
CA THR A 77 1.75 -12.16 13.06
C THR A 77 0.92 -11.05 13.70
N GLU A 78 0.20 -10.29 12.89
CA GLU A 78 -0.75 -9.30 13.40
C GLU A 78 -2.08 -9.98 13.73
N CYS A 79 -2.51 -9.85 14.98
CA CYS A 79 -3.74 -10.47 15.47
C CYS A 79 -4.86 -9.43 15.59
N ILE A 80 -5.99 -9.69 14.94
CA ILE A 80 -7.21 -8.89 15.03
C ILE A 80 -8.21 -9.74 15.82
N MET A 81 -8.65 -9.23 16.96
CA MET A 81 -9.63 -9.95 17.78
C MET A 81 -11.04 -9.71 17.26
N VAL A 82 -11.86 -10.73 17.27
CA VAL A 82 -13.28 -10.63 16.97
C VAL A 82 -14.07 -10.82 18.27
N THR A 83 -15.07 -9.99 18.53
CA THR A 83 -15.76 -9.97 19.80
C THR A 83 -17.26 -9.69 19.66
N ALA A 84 -18.08 -10.17 20.58
CA ALA A 84 -19.47 -9.74 20.71
C ALA A 84 -19.56 -8.33 21.33
N VAL A 85 -20.68 -7.66 21.16
CA VAL A 85 -20.91 -6.26 21.60
C VAL A 85 -20.63 -6.05 23.10
N ASP A 86 -20.87 -7.04 23.94
CA ASP A 86 -20.77 -6.92 25.40
C ASP A 86 -19.34 -7.10 25.96
N GLU A 87 -18.34 -7.35 25.10
CA GLU A 87 -16.97 -7.74 25.52
C GLU A 87 -15.92 -6.64 25.32
N ALA A 88 -16.33 -5.35 25.24
CA ALA A 88 -15.40 -4.25 24.99
C ALA A 88 -14.22 -4.16 26.01
N ARG A 89 -14.44 -4.57 27.26
CA ARG A 89 -13.36 -4.61 28.27
C ARG A 89 -12.33 -5.68 27.96
N THR A 90 -12.77 -6.83 27.46
CA THR A 90 -11.91 -7.94 27.06
C THR A 90 -11.09 -7.58 25.82
N ALA A 91 -11.69 -6.86 24.85
CA ALA A 91 -10.96 -6.34 23.69
C ALA A 91 -9.80 -5.42 24.09
N ILE A 92 -9.98 -4.53 25.06
CA ILE A 92 -8.91 -3.69 25.61
C ILE A 92 -7.78 -4.52 26.24
N GLN A 93 -8.12 -5.62 26.92
CA GLN A 93 -7.10 -6.52 27.48
C GLN A 93 -6.31 -7.22 26.35
N CYS A 94 -6.96 -7.64 25.28
CA CYS A 94 -6.29 -8.22 24.10
C CYS A 94 -5.28 -7.25 23.48
N LEU A 95 -5.64 -5.97 23.33
CA LEU A 95 -4.70 -4.94 22.82
C LEU A 95 -3.47 -4.80 23.73
N LYS A 96 -3.64 -4.84 25.06
CA LYS A 96 -2.51 -4.82 26.01
C LYS A 96 -1.63 -6.05 25.92
N ARG A 97 -2.16 -7.19 25.47
CA ARG A 97 -1.42 -8.45 25.26
C ARG A 97 -0.82 -8.59 23.85
N GLY A 98 -0.93 -7.53 23.04
CA GLY A 98 -0.28 -7.46 21.73
C GLY A 98 -1.18 -7.74 20.53
N ALA A 99 -2.49 -7.80 20.69
CA ALA A 99 -3.39 -7.74 19.55
C ALA A 99 -3.23 -6.39 18.85
N TYR A 100 -3.37 -6.41 17.54
CA TYR A 100 -3.27 -5.19 16.71
C TYR A 100 -4.55 -4.35 16.79
N ASP A 101 -5.70 -5.00 16.65
CA ASP A 101 -7.01 -4.35 16.55
C ASP A 101 -8.10 -5.29 17.05
N TYR A 102 -9.33 -4.81 17.14
CA TYR A 102 -10.48 -5.66 17.37
C TYR A 102 -11.67 -5.24 16.48
N LEU A 103 -12.55 -6.20 16.18
CA LEU A 103 -13.76 -6.02 15.42
C LEU A 103 -14.95 -6.55 16.23
N VAL A 104 -16.06 -5.82 16.21
CA VAL A 104 -17.28 -6.20 16.96
C VAL A 104 -18.28 -6.85 16.00
N LYS A 105 -18.79 -8.04 16.35
CA LYS A 105 -19.85 -8.72 15.60
C LYS A 105 -21.19 -7.95 15.75
N PRO A 106 -21.98 -7.76 14.66
CA PRO A 106 -21.74 -8.20 13.29
C PRO A 106 -20.75 -7.29 12.54
N ILE A 107 -19.80 -7.90 11.82
CA ILE A 107 -18.74 -7.17 11.11
C ILE A 107 -19.21 -6.81 9.69
N SER A 108 -19.13 -5.53 9.34
CA SER A 108 -19.35 -5.12 7.95
C SER A 108 -18.17 -5.55 7.06
N LYS A 109 -18.42 -5.77 5.77
CA LYS A 109 -17.34 -6.09 4.82
C LYS A 109 -16.29 -4.98 4.76
N GLU A 110 -16.73 -3.74 4.83
CA GLU A 110 -15.89 -2.54 4.80
C GLU A 110 -14.95 -2.49 6.01
N ASP A 111 -15.47 -2.75 7.22
CA ASP A 111 -14.67 -2.75 8.45
C ASP A 111 -13.67 -3.90 8.46
N LEU A 112 -14.09 -5.10 8.04
CA LEU A 112 -13.21 -6.26 7.90
C LEU A 112 -12.02 -5.96 6.99
N VAL A 113 -12.30 -5.52 5.76
CA VAL A 113 -11.27 -5.24 4.75
C VAL A 113 -10.38 -4.08 5.20
N SER A 114 -10.93 -3.04 5.80
CA SER A 114 -10.19 -1.90 6.31
C SER A 114 -9.23 -2.29 7.44
N SER A 115 -9.67 -3.09 8.43
CA SER A 115 -8.82 -3.55 9.53
C SER A 115 -7.69 -4.47 9.02
N VAL A 116 -8.00 -5.40 8.14
CA VAL A 116 -7.00 -6.30 7.52
C VAL A 116 -5.97 -5.51 6.72
N ASN A 117 -6.40 -4.52 5.92
CA ASN A 117 -5.47 -3.66 5.18
C ASN A 117 -4.52 -2.90 6.12
N ARG A 118 -5.05 -2.27 7.18
CA ARG A 118 -4.24 -1.56 8.17
C ARG A 118 -3.25 -2.48 8.88
N ALA A 119 -3.66 -3.73 9.18
CA ALA A 119 -2.77 -4.72 9.80
C ALA A 119 -1.60 -5.10 8.87
N PHE A 120 -1.86 -5.30 7.56
CA PHE A 120 -0.80 -5.52 6.57
C PHE A 120 0.14 -4.33 6.45
N GLU A 121 -0.39 -3.10 6.44
CA GLU A 121 0.41 -1.89 6.41
C GLU A 121 1.34 -1.79 7.63
N ARG A 122 0.81 -2.03 8.84
CA ARG A 122 1.63 -2.04 10.06
C ARG A 122 2.72 -3.09 9.99
N LYS A 123 2.39 -4.33 9.63
CA LYS A 123 3.37 -5.41 9.48
C LYS A 123 4.49 -5.01 8.51
N ARG A 124 4.13 -4.46 7.36
CA ARG A 124 5.09 -3.98 6.36
C ARG A 124 6.02 -2.91 6.93
N LEU A 125 5.47 -1.92 7.64
CA LEU A 125 6.28 -0.87 8.28
C LEU A 125 7.26 -1.45 9.30
N LEU A 126 6.83 -2.43 10.11
CA LEU A 126 7.70 -3.12 11.06
C LEU A 126 8.81 -3.90 10.36
N GLU A 127 8.51 -4.58 9.25
CA GLU A 127 9.51 -5.28 8.43
C GLU A 127 10.56 -4.32 7.85
N ILE A 128 10.13 -3.14 7.37
CA ILE A 128 11.04 -2.10 6.86
C ILE A 128 11.95 -1.60 7.98
N LEU A 129 11.42 -1.29 9.16
CA LEU A 129 12.20 -0.86 10.31
C LEU A 129 13.23 -1.92 10.73
N ASP A 130 12.88 -3.19 10.62
CA ASP A 130 13.76 -4.30 10.98
C ASP A 130 14.84 -4.57 9.92
N LEU A 131 14.59 -4.26 8.66
CA LEU A 131 15.60 -4.35 7.59
C LEU A 131 16.86 -3.54 7.89
N GLY A 132 16.71 -2.37 8.52
CA GLY A 132 17.82 -1.53 8.94
C GLY A 132 18.71 -2.17 10.01
N LYS A 133 18.17 -3.09 10.82
CA LYS A 133 18.84 -3.74 11.96
C LYS A 133 19.45 -5.09 11.63
N ARG A 134 18.94 -5.78 10.59
CA ARG A 134 19.40 -7.13 10.22
C ARG A 134 20.80 -7.11 9.60
N ARG A 135 21.66 -8.01 10.06
CA ARG A 135 23.00 -8.25 9.49
C ARG A 135 22.96 -9.16 8.24
N THR A 136 21.89 -9.91 8.04
CA THR A 136 21.73 -10.83 6.91
C THR A 136 21.26 -10.09 5.67
N LEU A 137 21.74 -10.53 4.49
CA LEU A 137 21.30 -10.01 3.20
C LEU A 137 19.82 -10.35 2.98
N PRO A 138 18.96 -9.36 2.69
CA PRO A 138 17.57 -9.61 2.42
C PRO A 138 17.40 -10.35 1.07
N LYS A 139 16.53 -11.36 1.05
CA LYS A 139 16.15 -12.04 -0.21
C LYS A 139 14.89 -11.38 -0.77
N LEU A 140 14.93 -11.07 -2.07
CA LEU A 140 13.75 -10.63 -2.81
C LEU A 140 12.84 -11.83 -3.08
N VAL A 141 11.55 -11.66 -2.85
CA VAL A 141 10.52 -12.65 -3.17
C VAL A 141 10.21 -12.60 -4.67
N ASN A 142 10.03 -11.39 -5.22
CA ASN A 142 9.75 -11.18 -6.63
C ASN A 142 11.03 -10.82 -7.41
N GLN A 143 11.98 -11.75 -7.49
CA GLN A 143 13.25 -11.53 -8.17
C GLN A 143 13.09 -11.09 -9.64
N LYS A 144 12.03 -11.56 -10.32
CA LYS A 144 11.78 -11.24 -11.73
C LYS A 144 11.51 -9.74 -11.93
N ALA A 145 10.75 -9.12 -11.04
CA ALA A 145 10.44 -7.69 -11.14
C ALA A 145 11.69 -6.80 -11.02
N PHE A 146 12.67 -7.25 -10.23
CA PHE A 146 13.91 -6.50 -9.97
C PHE A 146 15.10 -6.98 -10.81
N SER A 147 14.90 -7.87 -11.79
CA SER A 147 15.98 -8.49 -12.57
C SER A 147 16.78 -7.51 -13.43
N SER A 148 16.21 -6.37 -13.79
CA SER A 148 16.91 -5.29 -14.51
C SER A 148 17.96 -4.57 -13.66
N ILE A 149 17.90 -4.69 -12.32
CA ILE A 149 18.82 -4.01 -11.39
C ILE A 149 19.87 -5.00 -10.92
N ILE A 150 21.05 -4.95 -11.52
CA ILE A 150 22.16 -5.84 -11.19
C ILE A 150 23.02 -5.19 -10.11
N THR A 151 23.11 -5.79 -8.93
CA THR A 151 23.88 -5.25 -7.83
C THR A 151 24.48 -6.33 -6.93
N LYS A 152 25.64 -6.01 -6.33
CA LYS A 152 26.25 -6.76 -5.22
C LYS A 152 26.30 -5.92 -3.93
N SER A 153 25.89 -4.66 -4.00
CA SER A 153 25.88 -3.75 -2.85
C SER A 153 24.81 -4.15 -1.85
N THR A 154 25.22 -4.37 -0.61
CA THR A 154 24.31 -4.69 0.51
C THR A 154 23.30 -3.56 0.76
N VAL A 155 23.71 -2.31 0.55
CA VAL A 155 22.87 -1.12 0.70
C VAL A 155 21.77 -1.14 -0.38
N VAL A 156 22.15 -1.33 -1.63
CA VAL A 156 21.17 -1.40 -2.73
C VAL A 156 20.22 -2.59 -2.55
N LEU A 157 20.71 -3.77 -2.13
CA LEU A 157 19.84 -4.92 -1.85
C LEU A 157 18.80 -4.64 -0.77
N ARG A 158 19.14 -3.83 0.25
CA ARG A 158 18.15 -3.38 1.26
C ARG A 158 17.12 -2.44 0.65
N ILE A 159 17.55 -1.48 -0.16
CA ILE A 159 16.64 -0.57 -0.88
C ILE A 159 15.69 -1.35 -1.79
N LEU A 160 16.19 -2.36 -2.51
CA LEU A 160 15.34 -3.22 -3.35
C LEU A 160 14.31 -4.00 -2.51
N LYS A 161 14.70 -4.49 -1.34
CA LYS A 161 13.77 -5.18 -0.45
C LYS A 161 12.71 -4.24 0.13
N GLU A 162 13.09 -3.04 0.51
CA GLU A 162 12.17 -1.98 0.94
C GLU A 162 11.21 -1.62 -0.20
N ALA A 163 11.71 -1.43 -1.41
CA ALA A 163 10.92 -1.16 -2.60
C ALA A 163 9.92 -2.31 -2.90
N GLU A 164 10.34 -3.57 -2.75
CA GLU A 164 9.48 -4.74 -2.88
C GLU A 164 8.34 -4.73 -1.85
N LEU A 165 8.64 -4.40 -0.59
CA LEU A 165 7.64 -4.28 0.47
C LEU A 165 6.63 -3.16 0.15
N HIS A 166 7.12 -1.99 -0.28
CA HIS A 166 6.26 -0.89 -0.69
C HIS A 166 5.45 -1.18 -1.97
N ALA A 167 5.96 -2.04 -2.86
CA ALA A 167 5.27 -2.40 -4.10
C ALA A 167 3.88 -3.00 -3.85
N ALA A 168 3.68 -3.70 -2.74
CA ALA A 168 2.42 -4.37 -2.39
C ALA A 168 1.26 -3.42 -2.04
N SER A 169 1.53 -2.13 -1.78
CA SER A 169 0.50 -1.14 -1.43
C SER A 169 0.26 -0.12 -2.52
N ASN A 170 -0.83 0.65 -2.38
CA ASN A 170 -1.14 1.79 -3.26
C ASN A 170 -0.63 3.13 -2.72
N ILE A 171 0.11 3.14 -1.61
CA ILE A 171 0.67 4.38 -1.03
C ILE A 171 1.62 5.01 -2.05
N PRO A 172 1.58 6.34 -2.24
CA PRO A 172 2.55 7.07 -3.03
C PRO A 172 3.98 6.83 -2.54
N ILE A 173 4.94 6.74 -3.46
CA ILE A 173 6.35 6.48 -3.15
C ILE A 173 7.18 7.64 -3.69
N LEU A 174 8.08 8.17 -2.87
CA LEU A 174 9.09 9.12 -3.28
C LEU A 174 10.46 8.43 -3.29
N ILE A 175 11.16 8.51 -4.43
CA ILE A 175 12.52 7.99 -4.64
C ILE A 175 13.48 9.18 -4.71
N THR A 176 14.39 9.30 -3.75
CA THR A 176 15.41 10.35 -3.75
C THR A 176 16.78 9.78 -4.13
N GLY A 177 17.57 10.53 -4.89
CA GLY A 177 18.91 10.13 -5.27
C GLY A 177 19.48 10.97 -6.39
N GLU A 178 20.81 10.96 -6.54
CA GLU A 178 21.51 11.70 -7.60
C GLU A 178 21.07 11.28 -9.00
N THR A 179 21.32 12.13 -9.98
CA THR A 179 21.04 11.81 -11.39
C THR A 179 21.87 10.57 -11.81
N GLY A 180 21.25 9.68 -12.58
CA GLY A 180 21.90 8.46 -13.07
C GLY A 180 21.96 7.29 -12.08
N THR A 181 21.41 7.41 -10.85
CA THR A 181 21.40 6.32 -9.87
C THR A 181 20.39 5.20 -10.14
N GLY A 182 19.59 5.31 -11.21
CA GLY A 182 18.62 4.29 -11.60
C GLY A 182 17.24 4.44 -10.99
N LYS A 183 16.83 5.66 -10.61
CA LYS A 183 15.50 5.95 -10.04
C LYS A 183 14.35 5.44 -10.93
N GLU A 184 14.47 5.63 -12.25
CA GLU A 184 13.48 5.15 -13.22
C GLU A 184 13.42 3.61 -13.28
N LEU A 185 14.56 2.93 -13.27
CA LEU A 185 14.62 1.46 -13.22
C LEU A 185 13.96 0.93 -11.96
N LEU A 186 14.19 1.59 -10.82
CA LEU A 186 13.58 1.22 -9.54
C LEU A 186 12.06 1.43 -9.56
N SER A 187 11.58 2.54 -10.12
CA SER A 187 10.14 2.82 -10.24
C SER A 187 9.42 1.78 -11.11
N GLY A 188 10.03 1.39 -12.23
CA GLY A 188 9.54 0.31 -13.08
C GLY A 188 9.51 -1.04 -12.38
N ALA A 189 10.55 -1.36 -11.58
CA ALA A 189 10.60 -2.58 -10.78
C ALA A 189 9.51 -2.61 -9.68
N ILE A 190 9.27 -1.47 -9.01
CA ILE A 190 8.19 -1.31 -8.03
C ILE A 190 6.81 -1.55 -8.70
N HIS A 191 6.57 -0.97 -9.86
CA HIS A 191 5.35 -1.22 -10.62
C HIS A 191 5.20 -2.70 -10.98
N ALA A 192 6.25 -3.32 -11.53
CA ALA A 192 6.25 -4.73 -11.93
C ALA A 192 6.07 -5.70 -10.74
N ALA A 193 6.44 -5.29 -9.52
CA ALA A 193 6.23 -6.06 -8.29
C ALA A 193 4.86 -5.79 -7.63
N SER A 194 4.08 -4.85 -8.15
CA SER A 194 2.84 -4.38 -7.54
C SER A 194 1.60 -5.17 -7.99
N PRO A 195 0.45 -5.02 -7.30
CA PRO A 195 -0.83 -5.55 -7.79
C PRO A 195 -1.25 -5.00 -9.16
N ARG A 196 -0.68 -3.85 -9.58
CA ARG A 196 -0.95 -3.18 -10.86
C ARG A 196 0.06 -3.55 -11.96
N ALA A 197 0.88 -4.59 -11.79
CA ALA A 197 1.92 -5.00 -12.74
C ALA A 197 1.39 -5.30 -14.16
N GLY A 198 0.11 -5.68 -14.29
CA GLY A 198 -0.55 -5.90 -15.58
C GLY A 198 -1.23 -4.66 -16.18
N SER A 199 -1.17 -3.52 -15.48
CA SER A 199 -1.79 -2.26 -15.90
C SER A 199 -0.76 -1.33 -16.55
N VAL A 200 -1.21 -0.16 -17.03
CA VAL A 200 -0.33 0.82 -17.67
C VAL A 200 0.67 1.41 -16.67
N PHE A 201 1.92 1.55 -17.10
CA PHE A 201 2.96 2.33 -16.44
C PHE A 201 3.30 3.54 -17.32
N THR A 202 3.05 4.73 -16.81
CA THR A 202 3.25 5.98 -17.55
C THR A 202 4.38 6.79 -16.92
N PRO A 203 5.61 6.74 -17.45
CA PRO A 203 6.68 7.62 -17.01
C PRO A 203 6.51 9.02 -17.60
N VAL A 204 6.62 10.04 -16.75
CA VAL A 204 6.56 11.46 -17.13
C VAL A 204 7.71 12.19 -16.46
N ASN A 205 8.59 12.77 -17.28
CA ASN A 205 9.66 13.62 -16.76
C ASN A 205 9.16 15.07 -16.66
N MET A 206 9.13 15.61 -15.42
CA MET A 206 8.64 16.95 -15.14
C MET A 206 9.50 18.06 -15.76
N GLU A 207 10.78 17.80 -15.95
CA GLU A 207 11.70 18.76 -16.59
C GLU A 207 11.43 18.92 -18.10
N SER A 208 10.96 17.85 -18.75
CA SER A 208 10.65 17.87 -20.19
C SER A 208 9.33 18.58 -20.53
N LEU A 209 8.45 18.81 -19.52
CA LEU A 209 7.17 19.43 -19.74
C LEU A 209 7.29 20.94 -19.82
N ASN A 210 6.79 21.51 -20.91
CA ASN A 210 6.71 22.97 -21.04
C ASN A 210 5.70 23.52 -20.03
N ALA A 211 6.12 24.44 -19.17
CA ALA A 211 5.28 25.01 -18.09
C ALA A 211 3.96 25.59 -18.62
N SER A 212 3.93 26.18 -19.83
CA SER A 212 2.71 26.72 -20.43
C SER A 212 1.73 25.67 -20.94
N MET A 213 2.20 24.43 -21.22
CA MET A 213 1.38 23.31 -21.69
C MET A 213 1.20 22.22 -20.65
N PHE A 214 1.82 22.37 -19.47
CA PHE A 214 1.79 21.36 -18.41
C PHE A 214 0.36 20.95 -18.06
N ASP A 215 -0.49 21.93 -17.76
CA ASP A 215 -1.90 21.68 -17.40
C ASP A 215 -2.62 20.88 -18.49
N ALA A 216 -2.41 21.23 -19.77
CA ALA A 216 -3.05 20.55 -20.88
C ALA A 216 -2.55 19.13 -21.07
N GLN A 217 -1.26 18.86 -20.86
CA GLN A 217 -0.66 17.54 -20.99
C GLN A 217 -0.98 16.66 -19.77
N PHE A 218 -1.00 17.25 -18.58
CA PHE A 218 -1.17 16.48 -17.34
C PHE A 218 -2.64 16.19 -17.03
N PHE A 219 -3.50 17.22 -17.09
CA PHE A 219 -4.94 17.10 -16.80
C PHE A 219 -5.80 16.85 -18.04
N GLY A 220 -5.27 17.12 -19.25
CA GLY A 220 -6.02 17.07 -20.49
C GLY A 220 -6.86 18.32 -20.71
N HIS A 221 -7.41 18.45 -21.92
CA HIS A 221 -8.25 19.59 -22.31
C HIS A 221 -9.42 19.16 -23.20
N THR A 222 -10.44 19.98 -23.24
CA THR A 222 -11.54 19.86 -24.18
C THR A 222 -11.29 20.74 -25.41
N ARG A 223 -11.95 20.39 -26.49
CA ARG A 223 -11.96 21.22 -27.71
C ARG A 223 -12.36 22.67 -27.37
N GLY A 224 -11.59 23.61 -27.88
CA GLY A 224 -11.83 25.04 -27.65
C GLY A 224 -11.37 25.58 -26.30
N ALA A 225 -10.70 24.79 -25.48
CA ALA A 225 -10.22 25.22 -24.14
C ALA A 225 -9.19 26.36 -24.22
N PHE A 226 -8.43 26.44 -25.28
CA PHE A 226 -7.45 27.49 -25.58
C PHE A 226 -7.19 27.55 -27.09
N THR A 227 -6.45 28.58 -27.54
CA THR A 227 -6.10 28.73 -28.96
C THR A 227 -5.21 27.58 -29.42
N GLY A 228 -5.70 26.76 -30.38
CA GLY A 228 -5.06 25.56 -30.88
C GLY A 228 -5.57 24.25 -30.24
N ALA A 229 -6.57 24.31 -29.37
CA ALA A 229 -7.24 23.12 -28.86
C ALA A 229 -8.31 22.63 -29.85
N ASP A 230 -7.90 22.00 -30.95
CA ASP A 230 -8.79 21.58 -32.04
C ASP A 230 -9.62 20.32 -31.71
N GLN A 231 -9.16 19.52 -30.73
CA GLN A 231 -9.78 18.27 -30.31
C GLN A 231 -9.74 18.10 -28.80
N ASP A 232 -10.59 17.20 -28.28
CA ASP A 232 -10.46 16.73 -26.90
C ASP A 232 -9.20 15.90 -26.76
N GLN A 233 -8.41 16.14 -25.73
CA GLN A 233 -7.20 15.36 -25.45
C GLN A 233 -7.20 14.84 -24.01
N ALA A 234 -6.93 13.55 -23.85
CA ALA A 234 -6.69 12.93 -22.55
C ALA A 234 -5.34 13.37 -22.01
N GLY A 235 -5.28 13.73 -20.73
CA GLY A 235 -4.01 13.98 -20.04
C GLY A 235 -3.37 12.73 -19.48
N TYR A 236 -2.15 12.86 -18.94
CA TYR A 236 -1.43 11.75 -18.32
C TYR A 236 -2.21 11.08 -17.18
N LEU A 237 -2.97 11.84 -16.39
CA LEU A 237 -3.82 11.29 -15.32
C LEU A 237 -4.88 10.33 -15.86
N GLU A 238 -5.61 10.74 -16.89
CA GLU A 238 -6.67 9.93 -17.48
C GLU A 238 -6.09 8.70 -18.20
N SER A 239 -4.96 8.86 -18.89
CA SER A 239 -4.24 7.78 -19.58
C SER A 239 -3.64 6.74 -18.61
N SER A 240 -3.37 7.13 -17.37
CA SER A 240 -2.82 6.28 -16.32
C SER A 240 -3.88 5.66 -15.42
N ASN A 241 -5.17 5.86 -15.71
CA ASN A 241 -6.25 5.37 -14.86
C ASN A 241 -6.17 3.84 -14.67
N ASN A 242 -6.37 3.38 -13.44
CA ASN A 242 -6.15 1.99 -12.96
C ASN A 242 -4.69 1.50 -13.09
N GLY A 243 -3.74 2.38 -13.42
CA GLY A 243 -2.33 2.08 -13.60
C GLY A 243 -1.43 2.76 -12.57
N THR A 244 -0.19 3.02 -13.00
CA THR A 244 0.84 3.72 -12.22
C THR A 244 1.39 4.89 -13.03
N LEU A 245 1.41 6.08 -12.44
CA LEU A 245 2.03 7.27 -12.98
C LEU A 245 3.35 7.52 -12.25
N PHE A 246 4.44 7.52 -13.01
CA PHE A 246 5.77 7.83 -12.49
C PHE A 246 6.13 9.26 -12.86
N LEU A 247 6.39 10.09 -11.85
CA LEU A 247 6.75 11.50 -11.98
C LEU A 247 8.25 11.65 -11.71
N ASP A 248 9.05 11.69 -12.76
CA ASP A 248 10.49 11.92 -12.61
C ASP A 248 10.79 13.41 -12.45
N GLU A 249 11.75 13.71 -11.59
CA GLU A 249 12.17 15.05 -11.19
C GLU A 249 10.99 15.93 -10.68
N ILE A 250 10.23 15.40 -9.71
CA ILE A 250 9.05 16.09 -9.12
C ILE A 250 9.40 17.46 -8.52
N GLY A 251 10.67 17.68 -8.10
CA GLY A 251 11.14 18.99 -7.64
C GLY A 251 10.99 20.12 -8.67
N ASN A 252 10.96 19.77 -9.97
CA ASN A 252 10.76 20.74 -11.05
C ASN A 252 9.28 21.11 -11.31
N LEU A 253 8.34 20.48 -10.58
CA LEU A 253 6.92 20.81 -10.69
C LEU A 253 6.66 22.24 -10.24
N PRO A 254 6.08 23.11 -11.09
CA PRO A 254 5.75 24.48 -10.70
C PRO A 254 4.87 24.55 -9.45
N TYR A 255 5.16 25.49 -8.55
CA TYR A 255 4.49 25.57 -7.24
C TYR A 255 2.96 25.63 -7.33
N GLU A 256 2.43 26.33 -8.33
CA GLU A 256 0.98 26.46 -8.56
C GLU A 256 0.32 25.11 -8.91
N LEU A 257 1.07 24.22 -9.56
CA LEU A 257 0.58 22.90 -10.00
C LEU A 257 0.65 21.83 -8.89
N GLN A 258 1.50 22.07 -7.90
CA GLN A 258 1.63 21.18 -6.75
C GLN A 258 0.31 21.06 -5.97
N GLY A 259 -0.46 22.16 -5.86
CA GLY A 259 -1.78 22.14 -5.22
C GLY A 259 -2.83 21.34 -6.00
N LYS A 260 -2.75 21.33 -7.33
CA LYS A 260 -3.64 20.50 -8.17
C LYS A 260 -3.27 19.02 -8.05
N LEU A 261 -1.97 18.69 -8.03
CA LEU A 261 -1.50 17.34 -7.82
C LEU A 261 -1.91 16.78 -6.44
N LEU A 262 -1.83 17.61 -5.39
CA LEU A 262 -2.26 17.24 -4.06
C LEU A 262 -3.73 16.80 -4.01
N ARG A 263 -4.63 17.52 -4.70
CA ARG A 263 -6.04 17.11 -4.81
C ARG A 263 -6.21 15.74 -5.45
N VAL A 264 -5.46 15.47 -6.51
CA VAL A 264 -5.52 14.15 -7.17
C VAL A 264 -5.03 13.06 -6.24
N LEU A 265 -3.97 13.32 -5.45
CA LEU A 265 -3.44 12.36 -4.47
C LEU A 265 -4.42 12.08 -3.32
N GLN A 266 -5.15 13.09 -2.86
CA GLN A 266 -6.08 12.99 -1.73
C GLN A 266 -7.44 12.42 -2.14
N ASP A 267 -8.03 12.97 -3.19
CA ASP A 267 -9.44 12.74 -3.54
C ASP A 267 -9.59 11.85 -4.79
N GLY A 268 -8.50 11.62 -5.54
CA GLY A 268 -8.56 10.97 -6.85
C GLY A 268 -9.30 11.82 -7.91
N GLU A 269 -9.48 13.14 -7.66
CA GLU A 269 -10.27 14.02 -8.51
C GLU A 269 -9.41 15.06 -9.22
N PHE A 270 -9.75 15.33 -10.48
CA PHE A 270 -9.16 16.40 -11.28
C PHE A 270 -10.18 17.04 -12.21
N ILE A 271 -9.84 18.20 -12.76
CA ILE A 271 -10.67 18.94 -13.72
C ILE A 271 -9.85 19.15 -14.98
N LYS A 272 -10.40 18.74 -16.14
CA LYS A 272 -9.80 19.03 -17.45
C LYS A 272 -9.89 20.54 -17.76
N ILE A 273 -8.92 21.05 -18.50
CA ILE A 273 -8.98 22.42 -18.99
C ILE A 273 -10.18 22.59 -19.93
N GLY A 274 -10.92 23.68 -19.77
CA GLY A 274 -12.13 23.98 -20.55
C GLY A 274 -13.41 23.37 -19.97
N THR A 275 -13.35 22.70 -18.82
CA THR A 275 -14.54 22.21 -18.10
C THR A 275 -14.53 22.67 -16.63
N SER A 276 -15.69 22.57 -15.98
CA SER A 276 -15.83 22.71 -14.53
C SER A 276 -16.21 21.40 -13.84
N THR A 277 -16.37 20.30 -14.59
CA THR A 277 -16.84 19.03 -14.07
C THR A 277 -15.67 18.20 -13.55
N PRO A 278 -15.64 17.84 -12.25
CA PRO A 278 -14.63 16.95 -11.70
C PRO A 278 -14.71 15.55 -12.33
N ARG A 279 -13.56 14.92 -12.54
CA ARG A 279 -13.41 13.53 -12.98
C ARG A 279 -12.63 12.75 -11.94
N LYS A 280 -12.99 11.48 -11.74
CA LYS A 280 -12.27 10.58 -10.84
C LYS A 280 -11.30 9.71 -11.60
N VAL A 281 -10.15 9.47 -10.97
CA VAL A 281 -9.14 8.51 -11.44
C VAL A 281 -8.61 7.70 -10.26
N ASP A 282 -8.28 6.44 -10.54
CA ASP A 282 -7.56 5.57 -9.63
C ASP A 282 -6.14 5.37 -10.17
N VAL A 283 -5.20 6.19 -9.71
CA VAL A 283 -3.81 6.18 -10.15
C VAL A 283 -2.89 5.96 -8.96
N ARG A 284 -1.98 5.00 -9.08
CA ARG A 284 -0.86 4.87 -8.15
C ARG A 284 0.25 5.81 -8.56
N PHE A 285 0.77 6.58 -7.60
CA PHE A 285 1.85 7.53 -7.85
C PHE A 285 3.20 6.99 -7.35
N ILE A 286 4.22 7.12 -8.19
CA ILE A 286 5.63 7.00 -7.81
C ILE A 286 6.31 8.30 -8.28
N ALA A 287 7.00 8.99 -7.40
CA ALA A 287 7.73 10.19 -7.73
C ALA A 287 9.24 9.98 -7.52
N ALA A 288 10.06 10.67 -8.30
CA ALA A 288 11.51 10.68 -8.11
C ALA A 288 12.06 12.09 -8.19
N THR A 289 13.17 12.34 -7.50
CA THR A 289 13.90 13.61 -7.60
C THR A 289 15.36 13.47 -7.18
N ASN A 290 16.21 14.32 -7.76
CA ASN A 290 17.58 14.57 -7.31
C ASN A 290 17.67 15.81 -6.42
N SER A 291 16.58 16.59 -6.30
CA SER A 291 16.54 17.84 -5.55
C SER A 291 16.37 17.60 -4.06
N ASP A 292 16.94 18.50 -3.25
CA ASP A 292 16.73 18.55 -1.81
C ASP A 292 15.37 19.24 -1.54
N LEU A 293 14.31 18.44 -1.39
CA LEU A 293 12.95 18.95 -1.18
C LEU A 293 12.82 19.69 0.13
N ASP A 294 13.58 19.35 1.18
CA ASP A 294 13.57 20.04 2.47
C ASP A 294 14.02 21.50 2.28
N LYS A 295 15.12 21.72 1.58
CA LYS A 295 15.56 23.08 1.22
C LYS A 295 14.57 23.81 0.32
N MET A 296 13.93 23.11 -0.60
CA MET A 296 12.92 23.71 -1.48
C MET A 296 11.67 24.14 -0.70
N MET A 297 11.28 23.39 0.32
CA MET A 297 10.17 23.75 1.22
C MET A 297 10.51 25.02 2.02
N ASP A 298 11.74 25.14 2.55
CA ASP A 298 12.20 26.34 3.26
C ASP A 298 12.24 27.57 2.35
N GLN A 299 12.47 27.37 1.05
CA GLN A 299 12.46 28.43 0.04
C GLN A 299 11.07 28.71 -0.57
N ASN A 300 10.00 28.06 -0.08
CA ASN A 300 8.64 28.11 -0.64
C ASN A 300 8.57 27.71 -2.14
N LYS A 301 9.46 26.85 -2.59
CA LYS A 301 9.47 26.29 -3.96
C LYS A 301 8.76 24.93 -4.04
N PHE A 302 8.64 24.25 -2.91
CA PHE A 302 7.90 23.01 -2.79
C PHE A 302 6.94 23.08 -1.58
N ARG A 303 5.73 22.53 -1.74
CA ARG A 303 4.69 22.62 -0.70
C ARG A 303 4.92 21.54 0.35
N LYS A 304 4.84 21.93 1.62
CA LYS A 304 4.96 20.99 2.77
C LYS A 304 3.84 19.93 2.82
N ASP A 305 2.65 20.28 2.31
CA ASP A 305 1.49 19.40 2.29
C ASP A 305 1.53 18.37 1.15
N LEU A 306 2.40 18.56 0.16
CA LEU A 306 2.64 17.59 -0.91
C LEU A 306 3.78 16.61 -0.56
N TYR A 307 4.69 17.01 0.31
CA TYR A 307 5.78 16.18 0.84
C TYR A 307 5.27 15.24 1.93
#